data_83b81188a26fa1fd0b93944063e38494
#
_entry.id   83b81188a26fa1fd0b93944063e38494
#
_cell.length_a   1.000
_cell.length_b   1.000
_cell.length_c   1.000
_cell.angle_alpha   90.00
_cell.angle_beta   90.00
_cell.angle_gamma   90.00
#
_symmetry.space_group_name_H-M   'P 1'
#
loop_
_entity.id
_entity.type
_entity.pdbx_description
1 polymer ?
#
loop_
_entity_poly.entity_id
_entity_poly.type
_entity_poly.pdbx_seq_one_letter_code
_entity_poly.pdbx_strand_id
1 'polypeptide(L)'
;MLIYVYDEVTKSIRKYNKRLTDQMPFSKNKYLSVKEFRGNSKSNIIWTSKQTIESFNKFRSKWGKPIYVGFAFQRITRGGHTNQSQHYAGTALDIAQNLSNNERKKLYNLAKKMNIWSYVEPINMTPRWIHVDKRYGKAACGAGYPTLKINSKGNYVFVLQETLQNNNYNVSMDGIYGSKTLTATKNYQRKAGLSNDGIVGCKTWRSLVE
;
A
#
# COMPACT_ATOMS: atom_id res chain seq x y z
N MET A 1 7.64 -4.81 -16.21
CA MET A 1 7.26 -4.04 -14.99
C MET A 1 7.96 -4.64 -13.79
N LEU A 2 8.55 -3.81 -12.94
CA LEU A 2 9.21 -4.23 -11.71
C LEU A 2 8.22 -4.20 -10.55
N ILE A 3 8.12 -5.31 -9.81
CA ILE A 3 7.22 -5.46 -8.66
C ILE A 3 8.05 -5.84 -7.44
N TYR A 4 7.96 -5.05 -6.39
CA TYR A 4 8.51 -5.39 -5.09
C TYR A 4 7.40 -5.95 -4.19
N VAL A 5 7.68 -7.08 -3.56
CA VAL A 5 6.76 -7.68 -2.58
C VAL A 5 7.48 -7.82 -1.25
N TYR A 6 6.94 -7.16 -0.25
CA TYR A 6 7.38 -7.30 1.13
C TYR A 6 6.67 -8.47 1.80
N ASP A 7 7.42 -9.35 2.42
CA ASP A 7 6.91 -10.42 3.25
C ASP A 7 6.98 -9.98 4.73
N GLU A 8 5.82 -9.76 5.33
CA GLU A 8 5.71 -9.24 6.70
C GLU A 8 6.15 -10.24 7.77
N VAL A 9 6.24 -11.53 7.42
CA VAL A 9 6.69 -12.58 8.33
C VAL A 9 8.21 -12.65 8.33
N THR A 10 8.80 -12.81 7.16
CA THR A 10 10.26 -12.96 7.00
C THR A 10 11.03 -11.64 6.99
N LYS A 11 10.30 -10.50 6.96
CA LYS A 11 10.87 -9.15 6.84
C LYS A 11 11.77 -8.98 5.60
N SER A 12 11.48 -9.72 4.54
CA SER A 12 12.24 -9.72 3.30
C SER A 12 11.47 -9.01 2.17
N ILE A 13 12.22 -8.46 1.22
CA ILE A 13 11.68 -7.86 0.00
C ILE A 13 12.15 -8.68 -1.17
N ARG A 14 11.21 -9.12 -2.02
CA ARG A 14 11.49 -9.85 -3.25
C ARG A 14 11.14 -9.01 -4.46
N LYS A 15 11.96 -9.13 -5.51
CA LYS A 15 11.76 -8.45 -6.80
C LYS A 15 11.24 -9.43 -7.83
N TYR A 16 10.27 -8.98 -8.63
CA TYR A 16 9.70 -9.74 -9.73
C TYR A 16 9.63 -8.86 -10.97
N ASN A 17 10.04 -9.43 -12.11
CA ASN A 17 9.79 -8.83 -13.42
C ASN A 17 8.58 -9.52 -14.05
N LYS A 18 7.53 -8.75 -14.34
CA LYS A 18 6.26 -9.27 -14.84
C LYS A 18 5.73 -8.43 -16.00
N ARG A 19 4.96 -9.06 -16.91
CA ARG A 19 4.15 -8.37 -17.91
C ARG A 19 2.82 -7.93 -17.27
N LEU A 20 2.12 -7.01 -17.90
CA LEU A 20 0.80 -6.55 -17.42
C LEU A 20 -0.25 -7.68 -17.40
N THR A 21 -0.15 -8.63 -18.32
CA THR A 21 -1.04 -9.79 -18.42
C THR A 21 -0.74 -10.90 -17.42
N ASP A 22 0.44 -10.86 -16.78
CA ASP A 22 0.81 -11.86 -15.80
C ASP A 22 0.01 -11.67 -14.50
N GLN A 23 -0.06 -12.73 -13.71
CA GLN A 23 -0.61 -12.63 -12.35
C GLN A 23 0.35 -11.90 -11.43
N MET A 24 -0.22 -11.19 -10.45
CA MET A 24 0.55 -10.65 -9.33
C MET A 24 1.31 -11.78 -8.63
N PRO A 25 2.53 -11.52 -8.15
CA PRO A 25 3.22 -12.48 -7.29
C PRO A 25 2.32 -12.91 -6.13
N PHE A 26 2.35 -14.20 -5.78
CA PHE A 26 1.48 -14.83 -4.77
C PHE A 26 -0.03 -14.86 -5.09
N SER A 27 -0.49 -14.29 -6.22
CA SER A 27 -1.87 -14.49 -6.65
C SER A 27 -2.11 -15.94 -7.06
N LYS A 28 -3.25 -16.49 -6.67
CA LYS A 28 -3.68 -17.86 -7.01
C LYS A 28 -4.79 -17.80 -8.07
N ASN A 29 -4.92 -18.87 -8.85
CA ASN A 29 -6.05 -19.10 -9.76
C ASN A 29 -6.40 -17.90 -10.68
N LYS A 30 -5.41 -17.11 -11.07
CA LYS A 30 -5.60 -15.90 -11.89
C LYS A 30 -6.55 -14.87 -11.26
N TYR A 31 -6.58 -14.80 -9.92
CA TYR A 31 -7.48 -13.89 -9.20
C TYR A 31 -7.14 -12.42 -9.33
N LEU A 32 -5.86 -12.09 -9.50
CA LEU A 32 -5.41 -10.70 -9.59
C LEU A 32 -4.23 -10.59 -10.56
N SER A 33 -4.45 -9.91 -11.66
CA SER A 33 -3.40 -9.61 -12.64
C SER A 33 -2.58 -8.39 -12.24
N VAL A 34 -1.39 -8.25 -12.84
CA VAL A 34 -0.55 -7.06 -12.68
C VAL A 34 -1.27 -5.82 -13.21
N LYS A 35 -2.03 -5.96 -14.31
CA LYS A 35 -2.82 -4.87 -14.90
C LYS A 35 -3.87 -4.33 -13.92
N GLU A 36 -4.64 -5.23 -13.28
CA GLU A 36 -5.65 -4.86 -12.30
C GLU A 36 -5.05 -4.18 -11.08
N PHE A 37 -3.95 -4.74 -10.52
CA PHE A 37 -3.29 -4.15 -9.37
C PHE A 37 -2.64 -2.79 -9.69
N ARG A 38 -1.96 -2.68 -10.83
CA ARG A 38 -1.37 -1.43 -11.29
C ARG A 38 -2.42 -0.35 -11.57
N GLY A 39 -3.58 -0.77 -12.09
CA GLY A 39 -4.66 0.13 -12.52
C GLY A 39 -4.13 1.25 -13.44
N ASN A 40 -4.61 2.46 -13.23
CA ASN A 40 -4.26 3.66 -13.99
C ASN A 40 -2.99 4.37 -13.49
N SER A 41 -2.23 3.77 -12.56
CA SER A 41 -1.04 4.42 -11.99
C SER A 41 0.03 4.76 -13.04
N LYS A 42 0.03 4.08 -14.21
CA LYS A 42 1.04 4.16 -15.27
C LYS A 42 2.50 3.92 -14.80
N SER A 43 2.70 3.53 -13.55
CA SER A 43 4.02 3.27 -13.01
C SER A 43 4.64 2.00 -13.61
N ASN A 44 5.94 2.03 -13.85
CA ASN A 44 6.73 0.85 -14.22
C ASN A 44 7.30 0.13 -13.00
N ILE A 45 7.14 0.71 -11.81
CA ILE A 45 7.55 0.15 -10.52
C ILE A 45 6.34 0.20 -9.60
N ILE A 46 5.97 -0.95 -9.05
CA ILE A 46 4.93 -1.06 -8.03
C ILE A 46 5.45 -1.87 -6.85
N TRP A 47 4.80 -1.71 -5.70
CA TRP A 47 5.08 -2.50 -4.50
C TRP A 47 3.78 -2.89 -3.82
N THR A 48 3.85 -4.01 -3.11
CA THR A 48 2.75 -4.52 -2.30
C THR A 48 3.29 -5.40 -1.18
N SER A 49 2.42 -5.86 -0.31
CA SER A 49 2.76 -6.87 0.68
C SER A 49 2.21 -8.25 0.29
N LYS A 50 2.92 -9.29 0.70
CA LYS A 50 2.49 -10.67 0.49
C LYS A 50 1.13 -10.94 1.14
N GLN A 51 0.92 -10.45 2.36
CA GLN A 51 -0.34 -10.62 3.08
C GLN A 51 -1.51 -9.93 2.37
N THR A 52 -1.31 -8.80 1.70
CA THR A 52 -2.36 -8.15 0.89
C THR A 52 -2.85 -9.09 -0.21
N ILE A 53 -1.94 -9.68 -0.98
CA ILE A 53 -2.28 -10.59 -2.07
C ILE A 53 -2.91 -11.89 -1.54
N GLU A 54 -2.36 -12.48 -0.47
CA GLU A 54 -2.88 -13.71 0.13
C GLU A 54 -4.27 -13.49 0.77
N SER A 55 -4.51 -12.33 1.38
CA SER A 55 -5.83 -11.96 1.90
C SER A 55 -6.85 -11.84 0.76
N PHE A 56 -6.48 -11.21 -0.35
CA PHE A 56 -7.34 -11.16 -1.54
C PHE A 56 -7.64 -12.56 -2.10
N ASN A 57 -6.65 -13.44 -2.17
CA ASN A 57 -6.85 -14.83 -2.61
C ASN A 57 -7.88 -15.58 -1.74
N LYS A 58 -7.74 -15.46 -0.41
CA LYS A 58 -8.68 -16.09 0.55
C LYS A 58 -10.08 -15.52 0.38
N PHE A 59 -10.17 -14.19 0.27
CA PHE A 59 -11.43 -13.48 0.11
C PHE A 59 -12.14 -13.87 -1.19
N ARG A 60 -11.42 -13.83 -2.31
CA ARG A 60 -11.91 -14.19 -3.64
C ARG A 60 -12.35 -15.66 -3.70
N SER A 61 -11.58 -16.57 -3.09
CA SER A 61 -11.93 -17.99 -2.99
C SER A 61 -13.21 -18.21 -2.18
N LYS A 62 -13.37 -17.52 -1.06
CA LYS A 62 -14.56 -17.63 -0.20
C LYS A 62 -15.81 -17.06 -0.86
N TRP A 63 -15.67 -15.98 -1.63
CA TRP A 63 -16.76 -15.39 -2.40
C TRP A 63 -17.23 -16.30 -3.56
N GLY A 64 -16.32 -17.09 -4.14
CA GLY A 64 -16.61 -18.04 -5.21
C GLY A 64 -16.83 -17.44 -6.60
N LYS A 65 -16.87 -16.12 -6.74
CA LYS A 65 -17.11 -15.40 -8.00
C LYS A 65 -15.98 -14.39 -8.28
N PRO A 66 -15.82 -13.89 -9.52
CA PRO A 66 -14.94 -12.76 -9.81
C PRO A 66 -15.24 -11.56 -8.90
N ILE A 67 -14.16 -10.94 -8.37
CA ILE A 67 -14.22 -9.65 -7.67
C ILE A 67 -13.49 -8.65 -8.53
N TYR A 68 -14.20 -7.66 -9.04
CA TYR A 68 -13.60 -6.56 -9.78
C TYR A 68 -12.76 -5.68 -8.85
N VAL A 69 -11.54 -5.39 -9.26
CA VAL A 69 -10.63 -4.48 -8.57
C VAL A 69 -10.57 -3.19 -9.37
N GLY A 70 -11.29 -2.17 -8.90
CA GLY A 70 -11.33 -0.88 -9.57
C GLY A 70 -10.11 -0.02 -9.28
N PHE A 71 -9.54 -0.18 -8.08
CA PHE A 71 -8.35 0.55 -7.70
C PHE A 71 -7.52 -0.23 -6.65
N ALA A 72 -6.20 -0.25 -6.80
CA ALA A 72 -5.32 -0.89 -5.82
C ALA A 72 -4.06 -0.06 -5.51
N PHE A 73 -3.32 0.34 -6.53
CA PHE A 73 -2.02 0.99 -6.35
C PHE A 73 -1.92 2.33 -7.07
N GLN A 74 -1.31 3.30 -6.39
CA GLN A 74 -0.90 4.57 -6.99
C GLN A 74 0.40 5.07 -6.37
N ARG A 75 1.22 5.75 -7.16
CA ARG A 75 2.38 6.48 -6.68
C ARG A 75 1.93 7.77 -5.98
N ILE A 76 2.56 8.11 -4.86
CA ILE A 76 2.19 9.31 -4.10
C ILE A 76 2.40 10.60 -4.91
N THR A 77 3.37 10.60 -5.83
CA THR A 77 3.62 11.70 -6.78
C THR A 77 2.40 12.10 -7.60
N ARG A 78 1.43 11.20 -7.78
CA ARG A 78 0.23 11.48 -8.57
C ARG A 78 -0.91 12.11 -7.77
N GLY A 79 -0.81 12.09 -6.45
CA GLY A 79 -1.88 12.58 -5.58
C GLY A 79 -3.21 11.82 -5.78
N GLY A 80 -4.32 12.46 -5.47
CA GLY A 80 -5.67 11.95 -5.73
C GLY A 80 -6.27 11.06 -4.63
N HIS A 81 -5.52 10.74 -3.59
CA HIS A 81 -5.99 10.12 -2.35
C HIS A 81 -5.65 10.99 -1.15
N THR A 82 -6.27 10.66 -0.03
CA THR A 82 -5.94 11.28 1.25
C THR A 82 -4.46 11.04 1.61
N ASN A 83 -3.89 11.98 2.35
CA ASN A 83 -2.55 11.85 2.90
C ASN A 83 -2.41 10.53 3.66
N GLN A 84 -1.29 9.86 3.51
CA GLN A 84 -1.03 8.55 4.11
C GLN A 84 -2.02 7.44 3.68
N SER A 85 -2.55 7.53 2.45
CA SER A 85 -3.41 6.49 1.88
C SER A 85 -2.69 5.14 1.77
N GLN A 86 -3.39 4.05 2.14
CA GLN A 86 -2.88 2.68 2.01
C GLN A 86 -2.71 2.23 0.55
N HIS A 87 -3.33 2.92 -0.40
CA HIS A 87 -3.08 2.71 -1.84
C HIS A 87 -1.66 3.13 -2.26
N TYR A 88 -1.11 4.18 -1.66
CA TYR A 88 0.30 4.55 -1.89
C TYR A 88 1.27 3.51 -1.31
N ALA A 89 0.87 2.86 -0.23
CA ALA A 89 1.65 1.75 0.33
C ALA A 89 1.44 0.42 -0.41
N GLY A 90 0.47 0.34 -1.34
CA GLY A 90 0.14 -0.90 -2.05
C GLY A 90 -0.46 -1.98 -1.14
N THR A 91 -1.13 -1.57 -0.07
CA THR A 91 -1.76 -2.49 0.90
C THR A 91 -3.28 -2.42 0.89
N ALA A 92 -3.89 -1.61 0.02
CA ALA A 92 -5.32 -1.41 -0.10
C ALA A 92 -5.87 -1.84 -1.46
N LEU A 93 -7.16 -2.16 -1.46
CA LEU A 93 -7.94 -2.51 -2.65
C LEU A 93 -9.32 -1.85 -2.54
N ASP A 94 -9.73 -1.12 -3.58
CA ASP A 94 -11.10 -0.71 -3.80
C ASP A 94 -11.74 -1.68 -4.80
N ILE A 95 -12.76 -2.40 -4.38
CA ILE A 95 -13.32 -3.54 -5.09
C ILE A 95 -14.83 -3.42 -5.26
N ALA A 96 -15.39 -4.25 -6.14
CA ALA A 96 -16.83 -4.47 -6.28
C ALA A 96 -17.61 -3.26 -6.84
N GLN A 97 -16.98 -2.37 -7.60
CA GLN A 97 -17.64 -1.25 -8.25
C GLN A 97 -18.71 -1.69 -9.27
N ASN A 98 -18.56 -2.90 -9.83
CA ASN A 98 -19.47 -3.49 -10.81
C ASN A 98 -20.64 -4.29 -10.21
N LEU A 99 -20.69 -4.42 -8.89
CA LEU A 99 -21.78 -5.17 -8.22
C LEU A 99 -22.99 -4.27 -7.92
N SER A 100 -24.16 -4.89 -7.93
CA SER A 100 -25.38 -4.25 -7.37
C SER A 100 -25.21 -3.92 -5.88
N ASN A 101 -25.99 -2.99 -5.36
CA ASN A 101 -25.94 -2.61 -3.94
C ASN A 101 -26.13 -3.83 -3.01
N ASN A 102 -27.06 -4.74 -3.37
CA ASN A 102 -27.34 -5.93 -2.55
C ASN A 102 -26.15 -6.91 -2.55
N GLU A 103 -25.54 -7.17 -3.71
CA GLU A 103 -24.36 -8.05 -3.77
C GLU A 103 -23.15 -7.42 -3.10
N ARG A 104 -22.96 -6.11 -3.27
CA ARG A 104 -21.90 -5.37 -2.59
C ARG A 104 -22.06 -5.44 -1.07
N LYS A 105 -23.27 -5.29 -0.55
CA LYS A 105 -23.57 -5.46 0.90
C LYS A 105 -23.26 -6.87 1.39
N LYS A 106 -23.59 -7.92 0.60
CA LYS A 106 -23.24 -9.32 0.92
C LYS A 106 -21.71 -9.50 0.96
N LEU A 107 -20.99 -8.97 -0.03
CA LEU A 107 -19.53 -9.06 -0.10
C LEU A 107 -18.87 -8.28 1.03
N TYR A 108 -19.37 -7.09 1.37
CA TYR A 108 -18.93 -6.29 2.52
C TYR A 108 -19.08 -7.07 3.84
N ASN A 109 -20.25 -7.67 4.08
CA ASN A 109 -20.49 -8.47 5.28
C ASN A 109 -19.54 -9.67 5.34
N LEU A 110 -19.25 -10.30 4.19
CA LEU A 110 -18.25 -11.35 4.12
C LEU A 110 -16.86 -10.86 4.49
N ALA A 111 -16.43 -9.68 3.98
CA ALA A 111 -15.15 -9.08 4.31
C ALA A 111 -15.01 -8.85 5.82
N LYS A 112 -16.06 -8.32 6.47
CA LYS A 112 -16.11 -8.13 7.92
C LYS A 112 -16.05 -9.45 8.68
N LYS A 113 -16.86 -10.45 8.26
CA LYS A 113 -16.94 -11.77 8.91
C LYS A 113 -15.64 -12.54 8.84
N MET A 114 -14.91 -12.47 7.73
CA MET A 114 -13.67 -13.24 7.55
C MET A 114 -12.52 -12.76 8.44
N ASN A 115 -12.55 -11.53 8.91
CA ASN A 115 -11.53 -10.94 9.79
C ASN A 115 -10.07 -11.14 9.29
N ILE A 116 -9.89 -11.11 7.96
CA ILE A 116 -8.58 -11.26 7.32
C ILE A 116 -7.95 -9.93 6.90
N TRP A 117 -8.76 -8.86 6.88
CA TRP A 117 -8.34 -7.50 6.57
C TRP A 117 -8.00 -6.75 7.87
N SER A 118 -7.00 -5.88 7.82
CA SER A 118 -6.69 -4.99 8.95
C SER A 118 -7.73 -3.88 9.09
N TYR A 119 -8.33 -3.48 7.96
CA TYR A 119 -9.41 -2.51 7.92
C TYR A 119 -10.37 -2.82 6.78
N VAL A 120 -11.66 -2.65 7.04
CA VAL A 120 -12.75 -2.66 6.06
C VAL A 120 -13.53 -1.37 6.31
N GLU A 121 -13.48 -0.45 5.36
CA GLU A 121 -14.12 0.87 5.52
C GLU A 121 -15.63 0.73 5.63
N PRO A 122 -16.28 1.50 6.52
CA PRO A 122 -17.73 1.48 6.63
C PRO A 122 -18.42 1.73 5.28
N ILE A 123 -19.38 0.89 4.92
CA ILE A 123 -20.00 0.87 3.58
C ILE A 123 -20.72 2.19 3.23
N ASN A 124 -21.15 2.96 4.24
CA ASN A 124 -21.74 4.27 4.05
C ASN A 124 -20.72 5.34 3.61
N MET A 125 -19.42 5.14 3.90
CA MET A 125 -18.36 6.04 3.46
C MET A 125 -17.95 5.76 2.00
N THR A 126 -18.12 4.51 1.54
CA THR A 126 -17.80 4.08 0.18
C THR A 126 -19.01 3.38 -0.48
N PRO A 127 -20.13 4.09 -0.74
CA PRO A 127 -21.39 3.47 -1.15
C PRO A 127 -21.32 2.78 -2.53
N ARG A 128 -20.31 3.11 -3.36
CA ARG A 128 -20.15 2.57 -4.72
C ARG A 128 -19.07 1.52 -4.84
N TRP A 129 -18.27 1.26 -3.80
CA TRP A 129 -17.21 0.23 -3.74
C TRP A 129 -17.02 -0.27 -2.32
N ILE A 130 -16.15 -1.22 -2.13
CA ILE A 130 -15.69 -1.66 -0.82
C ILE A 130 -14.20 -1.39 -0.74
N HIS A 131 -13.78 -0.56 0.23
CA HIS A 131 -12.38 -0.40 0.56
C HIS A 131 -11.98 -1.43 1.61
N VAL A 132 -10.92 -2.18 1.31
CA VAL A 132 -10.27 -3.10 2.24
C VAL A 132 -8.77 -2.85 2.24
N ASP A 133 -8.12 -2.97 3.38
CA ASP A 133 -6.67 -2.91 3.42
C ASP A 133 -6.04 -3.90 4.42
N LYS A 134 -4.77 -4.17 4.18
CA LYS A 134 -3.92 -5.01 5.00
C LYS A 134 -2.75 -4.19 5.57
N ARG A 135 -3.07 -3.00 6.11
CA ARG A 135 -2.09 -2.17 6.80
C ARG A 135 -1.43 -2.94 7.93
N TYR A 136 -0.18 -2.69 8.20
CA TYR A 136 0.60 -3.34 9.23
C TYR A 136 1.46 -2.34 10.00
N GLY A 137 1.87 -2.73 11.22
CA GLY A 137 2.56 -1.84 12.14
C GLY A 137 1.61 -0.88 12.86
N LYS A 138 2.04 -0.39 14.01
CA LYS A 138 1.28 0.62 14.78
C LYS A 138 1.45 1.97 14.11
N ALA A 139 0.34 2.62 13.77
CA ALA A 139 0.36 3.96 13.19
C ALA A 139 1.09 4.96 14.10
N ALA A 140 1.89 5.83 13.50
CA ALA A 140 2.59 6.90 14.21
C ALA A 140 1.62 7.94 14.77
N CYS A 141 0.50 8.16 14.06
CA CYS A 141 -0.62 8.98 14.52
C CYS A 141 -1.88 8.67 13.71
N GLY A 142 -3.03 8.74 14.38
CA GLY A 142 -4.33 8.46 13.76
C GLY A 142 -4.37 7.07 13.09
N ALA A 143 -4.92 7.01 11.89
CA ALA A 143 -4.99 5.80 11.05
C ALA A 143 -3.90 5.74 9.99
N GLY A 144 -2.84 6.56 10.12
CA GLY A 144 -1.79 6.74 9.13
C GLY A 144 -0.73 5.63 9.07
N TYR A 145 0.43 6.01 8.58
CA TYR A 145 1.58 5.10 8.43
C TYR A 145 2.30 4.84 9.77
N PRO A 146 3.01 3.73 9.89
CA PRO A 146 3.79 3.43 11.09
C PRO A 146 5.02 4.33 11.20
N THR A 147 5.57 4.41 12.41
CA THR A 147 6.88 5.03 12.63
C THR A 147 7.96 4.23 11.91
N LEU A 148 8.82 4.94 11.15
CA LEU A 148 9.99 4.36 10.49
C LEU A 148 11.28 4.90 11.09
N LYS A 149 12.30 4.04 11.10
CA LYS A 149 13.66 4.38 11.55
C LYS A 149 14.66 3.48 10.82
N ILE A 150 15.95 3.72 11.04
CA ILE A 150 17.01 2.86 10.49
C ILE A 150 16.68 1.37 10.69
N ASN A 151 16.93 0.55 9.69
CA ASN A 151 16.58 -0.87 9.58
C ASN A 151 15.09 -1.20 9.36
N SER A 152 14.19 -0.22 9.33
CA SER A 152 12.82 -0.45 8.85
C SER A 152 12.81 -0.93 7.40
N LYS A 153 11.89 -1.84 7.06
CA LYS A 153 11.74 -2.38 5.70
C LYS A 153 10.26 -2.45 5.30
N GLY A 154 10.01 -2.43 4.00
CA GLY A 154 8.70 -2.72 3.42
C GLY A 154 8.01 -1.53 2.76
N ASN A 155 6.72 -1.65 2.60
CA ASN A 155 5.89 -0.78 1.76
C ASN A 155 5.96 0.69 2.17
N TYR A 156 5.92 0.98 3.45
CA TYR A 156 5.97 2.35 3.95
C TYR A 156 7.36 2.99 3.76
N VAL A 157 8.42 2.18 3.68
CA VAL A 157 9.75 2.68 3.35
C VAL A 157 9.81 3.08 1.86
N PHE A 158 9.15 2.34 0.96
CA PHE A 158 9.01 2.76 -0.44
C PHE A 158 8.30 4.12 -0.54
N VAL A 159 7.20 4.31 0.21
CA VAL A 159 6.51 5.61 0.25
C VAL A 159 7.43 6.72 0.76
N LEU A 160 8.17 6.48 1.84
CA LEU A 160 9.14 7.44 2.36
C LEU A 160 10.20 7.79 1.32
N GLN A 161 10.79 6.77 0.67
CA GLN A 161 11.82 6.98 -0.34
C GLN A 161 11.28 7.76 -1.53
N GLU A 162 10.05 7.49 -1.97
CA GLU A 162 9.40 8.27 -3.02
C GLU A 162 9.18 9.72 -2.61
N THR A 163 8.67 9.98 -1.41
CA THR A 163 8.47 11.36 -0.93
C THR A 163 9.78 12.10 -0.77
N LEU A 164 10.85 11.43 -0.33
CA LEU A 164 12.19 12.03 -0.27
C LEU A 164 12.72 12.36 -1.68
N GLN A 165 12.54 11.47 -2.67
CA GLN A 165 12.92 11.76 -4.06
C GLN A 165 12.15 12.98 -4.61
N ASN A 166 10.85 13.10 -4.31
CA ASN A 166 10.03 14.24 -4.70
C ASN A 166 10.50 15.55 -4.06
N ASN A 167 11.17 15.47 -2.93
CA ASN A 167 11.83 16.58 -2.25
C ASN A 167 13.31 16.74 -2.66
N ASN A 168 13.72 16.16 -3.79
CA ASN A 168 15.05 16.24 -4.39
C ASN A 168 16.18 15.59 -3.56
N TYR A 169 15.86 14.61 -2.71
CA TYR A 169 16.87 13.80 -2.04
C TYR A 169 17.20 12.54 -2.87
N ASN A 170 18.49 12.31 -3.10
CA ASN A 170 18.96 11.15 -3.85
C ASN A 170 18.97 9.88 -2.97
N VAL A 171 17.86 9.15 -2.98
CA VAL A 171 17.71 7.86 -2.29
C VAL A 171 17.24 6.78 -3.26
N SER A 172 17.66 5.53 -3.05
CA SER A 172 17.18 4.39 -3.82
C SER A 172 15.79 3.97 -3.36
N MET A 173 14.93 3.58 -4.30
CA MET A 173 13.62 2.98 -3.99
C MET A 173 13.77 1.46 -3.88
N ASP A 174 14.25 1.00 -2.74
CA ASP A 174 14.50 -0.41 -2.43
C ASP A 174 13.68 -0.97 -1.27
N GLY A 175 12.93 -0.09 -0.59
CA GLY A 175 12.11 -0.42 0.58
C GLY A 175 12.92 -0.72 1.84
N ILE A 176 14.21 -0.33 1.89
CA ILE A 176 15.10 -0.52 3.03
C ILE A 176 15.50 0.84 3.59
N TYR A 177 15.19 1.08 4.85
CA TYR A 177 15.63 2.28 5.54
C TYR A 177 17.10 2.13 5.96
N GLY A 178 18.00 2.27 4.98
CA GLY A 178 19.45 2.23 5.17
C GLY A 178 20.03 3.61 5.47
N SER A 179 21.38 3.69 5.52
CA SER A 179 22.11 4.92 5.85
C SER A 179 21.80 6.10 4.92
N LYS A 180 21.65 5.86 3.61
CA LYS A 180 21.31 6.92 2.65
C LYS A 180 19.90 7.50 2.92
N THR A 181 18.91 6.62 3.20
CA THR A 181 17.56 7.06 3.58
C THR A 181 17.57 7.81 4.91
N LEU A 182 18.36 7.36 5.89
CA LEU A 182 18.53 8.02 7.17
C LEU A 182 19.09 9.45 6.99
N THR A 183 20.17 9.59 6.22
CA THR A 183 20.79 10.90 5.95
C THR A 183 19.81 11.85 5.25
N ALA A 184 19.10 11.36 4.23
CA ALA A 184 18.09 12.14 3.52
C ALA A 184 16.93 12.56 4.45
N THR A 185 16.45 11.64 5.30
CA THR A 185 15.40 11.94 6.29
C THR A 185 15.87 13.04 7.27
N LYS A 186 17.06 12.93 7.83
CA LYS A 186 17.62 13.96 8.72
C LYS A 186 17.76 15.31 8.04
N ASN A 187 18.24 15.33 6.80
CA ASN A 187 18.36 16.57 6.04
C ASN A 187 16.99 17.18 5.73
N TYR A 188 16.00 16.37 5.37
CA TYR A 188 14.62 16.81 5.22
C TYR A 188 14.08 17.41 6.52
N GLN A 189 14.20 16.69 7.63
CA GLN A 189 13.73 17.13 8.96
C GLN A 189 14.34 18.49 9.32
N ARG A 190 15.67 18.67 9.13
CA ARG A 190 16.35 19.94 9.38
C ARG A 190 15.78 21.08 8.52
N LYS A 191 15.59 20.82 7.21
CA LYS A 191 15.03 21.81 6.27
C LYS A 191 13.60 22.19 6.64
N ALA A 192 12.82 21.24 7.15
CA ALA A 192 11.42 21.41 7.54
C ALA A 192 11.25 21.95 8.98
N GLY A 193 12.34 22.28 9.69
CA GLY A 193 12.28 22.77 11.08
C GLY A 193 11.84 21.71 12.09
N LEU A 194 12.01 20.43 11.77
CA LEU A 194 11.66 19.31 12.63
C LEU A 194 12.88 18.80 13.41
N SER A 195 12.63 18.01 14.48
CA SER A 195 13.70 17.27 15.15
C SER A 195 14.43 16.35 14.16
N ASN A 196 15.73 16.54 14.00
CA ASN A 196 16.54 15.85 12.99
C ASN A 196 17.10 14.51 13.51
N ASP A 197 16.24 13.69 14.10
CA ASP A 197 16.58 12.41 14.73
C ASP A 197 16.63 11.24 13.74
N GLY A 198 16.11 11.42 12.53
CA GLY A 198 15.98 10.38 11.52
C GLY A 198 14.84 9.39 11.84
N ILE A 199 13.90 9.76 12.70
CA ILE A 199 12.71 8.97 12.99
C ILE A 199 11.52 9.58 12.26
N VAL A 200 10.91 8.83 11.36
CA VAL A 200 9.73 9.27 10.62
C VAL A 200 8.48 8.94 11.45
N GLY A 201 8.23 9.80 12.42
CA GLY A 201 7.04 9.76 13.27
C GLY A 201 5.91 10.61 12.70
N CYS A 202 4.89 10.89 13.53
CA CYS A 202 3.70 11.64 13.13
C CYS A 202 4.01 12.99 12.47
N LYS A 203 4.83 13.83 13.11
CA LYS A 203 5.18 15.16 12.60
C LYS A 203 5.92 15.08 11.26
N THR A 204 6.87 14.15 11.14
CA THR A 204 7.64 13.97 9.91
C THR A 204 6.76 13.43 8.77
N TRP A 205 5.88 12.46 9.04
CA TRP A 205 4.93 11.98 8.04
C TRP A 205 4.02 13.09 7.54
N ARG A 206 3.42 13.87 8.44
CA ARG A 206 2.56 14.99 8.05
C ARG A 206 3.29 15.98 7.15
N SER A 207 4.47 16.40 7.57
CA SER A 207 5.28 17.33 6.78
C SER A 207 5.69 16.80 5.40
N LEU A 208 5.88 15.48 5.25
CA LEU A 208 6.27 14.85 3.98
C LEU A 208 5.12 14.71 2.98
N VAL A 209 3.88 14.55 3.47
CA VAL A 209 2.74 14.12 2.63
C VAL A 209 1.54 15.09 2.66
N GLU A 210 1.59 16.12 3.49
CA GLU A 210 0.65 17.25 3.55
C GLU A 210 1.18 18.44 2.77
#